data_2044327ba87706005662aabcbc56f512
#
_entry.id   2044327ba87706005662aabcbc56f512
#
_cell.length_a   1.000
_cell.length_b   1.000
_cell.length_c   1.000
_cell.angle_alpha   90.00
_cell.angle_beta   90.00
_cell.angle_gamma   90.00
#
_symmetry.space_group_name_H-M   'P 1'
#
loop_
_entity.id
_entity.type
_entity.pdbx_description
1 polymer ?
#
loop_
_entity_poly.entity_id
_entity_poly.type
_entity_poly.pdbx_seq_one_letter_code
_entity_poly.pdbx_strand_id
1 'polypeptide(L)'
;MLLQSLSTATMFIKFDKLIDLFADEEHPRDYWSDVAIVSASEMLDRFSDTDWLELFSVVDSRSDFWVLRVCEMLGDSPDKRALALLLKVTSRNGSVIYAALESIRSMISLGLDVSAYADQINAANELGKHTTGRVGLLPVLH
;
A
#
# COMPACT_ATOMS: atom_id res chain seq x y z
N MET A 1 16.54 27.46 14.04
CA MET A 1 15.14 27.29 13.68
C MET A 1 15.03 26.56 12.37
N LEU A 2 15.53 27.16 11.31
CA LEU A 2 15.53 26.51 10.00
C LEU A 2 16.32 25.23 9.99
N LEU A 3 17.41 25.18 10.74
CA LEU A 3 18.25 23.98 10.83
C LEU A 3 17.49 22.81 11.45
N GLN A 4 16.64 23.07 12.42
CA GLN A 4 15.83 22.03 13.02
C GLN A 4 14.83 21.47 12.03
N SER A 5 14.21 22.33 11.22
CA SER A 5 13.28 21.91 10.17
C SER A 5 13.96 21.02 9.15
N LEU A 6 15.19 21.33 8.79
CA LEU A 6 15.96 20.55 7.81
C LEU A 6 16.40 19.20 8.36
N SER A 7 16.71 19.14 9.67
CA SER A 7 17.19 17.91 10.30
C SER A 7 16.07 16.97 10.74
N THR A 8 14.81 17.44 10.75
CA THR A 8 13.67 16.67 11.23
C THR A 8 12.77 16.19 10.10
N ALA A 9 13.38 15.71 9.00
CA ALA A 9 12.62 15.06 7.95
C ALA A 9 11.84 13.91 8.57
N THR A 10 10.52 13.88 8.35
CA THR A 10 9.66 12.82 8.86
C THR A 10 10.01 11.50 8.20
N MET A 11 9.65 10.41 8.83
CA MET A 11 9.84 9.08 8.22
C MET A 11 9.07 8.99 6.90
N PHE A 12 7.91 9.65 6.81
CA PHE A 12 7.15 9.69 5.57
C PHE A 12 7.96 10.31 4.42
N ILE A 13 8.69 11.40 4.66
CA ILE A 13 9.50 12.04 3.61
C ILE A 13 10.56 11.08 3.08
N LYS A 14 11.22 10.35 3.97
CA LYS A 14 12.23 9.35 3.57
C LYS A 14 11.58 8.20 2.79
N PHE A 15 10.43 7.74 3.26
CA PHE A 15 9.65 6.70 2.61
C PHE A 15 9.22 7.15 1.21
N ASP A 16 8.67 8.35 1.08
CA ASP A 16 8.21 8.89 -0.20
C ASP A 16 9.35 8.96 -1.21
N LYS A 17 10.52 9.41 -0.79
CA LYS A 17 11.70 9.46 -1.67
C LYS A 17 12.11 8.07 -2.14
N LEU A 18 12.08 7.09 -1.26
CA LEU A 18 12.44 5.72 -1.63
C LEU A 18 11.44 5.14 -2.63
N ILE A 19 10.15 5.29 -2.35
CA ILE A 19 9.10 4.79 -3.27
C ILE A 19 9.22 5.47 -4.63
N ASP A 20 9.48 6.78 -4.65
CA ASP A 20 9.57 7.56 -5.88
C ASP A 20 10.69 7.06 -6.81
N LEU A 21 11.78 6.55 -6.24
CA LEU A 21 12.86 5.95 -7.03
C LEU A 21 12.40 4.75 -7.85
N PHE A 22 11.37 4.04 -7.40
CA PHE A 22 10.88 2.83 -8.04
C PHE A 22 9.49 3.00 -8.66
N ALA A 23 8.99 4.24 -8.72
CA ALA A 23 7.65 4.54 -9.21
C ALA A 23 7.62 4.68 -10.75
N ASP A 24 8.32 3.80 -11.44
CA ASP A 24 8.32 3.73 -12.89
C ASP A 24 8.59 2.30 -13.37
N GLU A 25 8.49 2.07 -14.67
CA GLU A 25 8.73 0.75 -15.26
C GLU A 25 10.21 0.48 -15.53
N GLU A 26 11.05 1.51 -15.46
CA GLU A 26 12.46 1.40 -15.87
C GLU A 26 13.32 0.69 -14.83
N HIS A 27 12.94 0.77 -13.57
CA HIS A 27 13.72 0.16 -12.49
C HIS A 27 13.52 -1.34 -12.46
N PRO A 28 14.59 -2.12 -12.23
CA PRO A 28 14.48 -3.56 -12.15
C PRO A 28 13.55 -4.00 -11.03
N ARG A 29 12.57 -4.82 -11.37
CA ARG A 29 11.62 -5.36 -10.40
C ARG A 29 12.31 -6.14 -9.29
N ASP A 30 13.36 -6.87 -9.64
CA ASP A 30 14.08 -7.70 -8.68
C ASP A 30 14.69 -6.85 -7.58
N TYR A 31 15.28 -5.70 -7.94
CA TYR A 31 15.86 -4.83 -6.92
C TYR A 31 14.78 -4.29 -5.98
N TRP A 32 13.62 -3.93 -6.51
CA TRP A 32 12.49 -3.50 -5.68
C TRP A 32 12.04 -4.64 -4.75
N SER A 33 11.76 -5.81 -5.33
CA SER A 33 11.23 -6.94 -4.57
C SER A 33 12.21 -7.50 -3.55
N ASP A 34 13.49 -7.53 -3.88
CA ASP A 34 14.49 -8.21 -3.05
C ASP A 34 15.18 -7.29 -2.05
N VAL A 35 15.28 -6.00 -2.35
CA VAL A 35 16.09 -5.07 -1.55
C VAL A 35 15.27 -3.88 -1.07
N ALA A 36 14.75 -3.08 -1.98
CA ALA A 36 14.13 -1.80 -1.62
C ALA A 36 12.86 -1.97 -0.80
N ILE A 37 12.09 -3.01 -1.06
CA ILE A 37 10.86 -3.28 -0.33
C ILE A 37 11.13 -3.54 1.17
N VAL A 38 12.25 -4.15 1.49
CA VAL A 38 12.64 -4.40 2.88
C VAL A 38 12.89 -3.06 3.59
N SER A 39 13.63 -2.16 2.95
CA SER A 39 13.90 -0.83 3.50
C SER A 39 12.61 -0.04 3.67
N ALA A 40 11.71 -0.10 2.68
CA ALA A 40 10.42 0.59 2.77
C ALA A 40 9.57 0.06 3.92
N SER A 41 9.55 -1.27 4.11
CA SER A 41 8.81 -1.89 5.21
C SER A 41 9.37 -1.49 6.57
N GLU A 42 10.68 -1.40 6.70
CA GLU A 42 11.31 -0.94 7.94
C GLU A 42 10.95 0.51 8.26
N MET A 43 10.88 1.36 7.24
CA MET A 43 10.45 2.75 7.41
C MET A 43 8.99 2.80 7.87
N LEU A 44 8.13 1.99 7.27
CA LEU A 44 6.72 1.93 7.62
C LEU A 44 6.53 1.51 9.09
N ASP A 45 7.35 0.58 9.57
CA ASP A 45 7.29 0.14 10.97
C ASP A 45 7.62 1.26 11.94
N ARG A 46 8.28 2.31 11.47
CA ARG A 46 8.65 3.48 12.28
C ARG A 46 7.71 4.66 12.08
N PHE A 47 6.64 4.49 11.31
CA PHE A 47 5.69 5.57 11.07
C PHE A 47 5.02 6.00 12.36
N SER A 48 4.98 7.33 12.58
CA SER A 48 4.14 7.95 13.58
C SER A 48 2.73 8.11 13.03
N ASP A 49 1.79 8.52 13.89
CA ASP A 49 0.44 8.84 13.42
C ASP A 49 0.46 9.94 12.37
N THR A 50 1.36 10.92 12.52
CA THR A 50 1.52 12.00 11.54
C THR A 50 2.00 11.47 10.20
N ASP A 51 2.94 10.52 10.20
CA ASP A 51 3.42 9.90 8.95
C ASP A 51 2.28 9.18 8.23
N TRP A 52 1.43 8.46 8.94
CA TRP A 52 0.26 7.80 8.36
C TRP A 52 -0.72 8.81 7.77
N LEU A 53 -0.97 9.92 8.47
CA LEU A 53 -1.85 10.98 7.96
C LEU A 53 -1.29 11.60 6.68
N GLU A 54 0.02 11.81 6.62
CA GLU A 54 0.65 12.34 5.40
C GLU A 54 0.50 11.36 4.24
N LEU A 55 0.73 10.08 4.48
CA LEU A 55 0.55 9.06 3.45
C LEU A 55 -0.89 9.05 2.91
N PHE A 56 -1.88 9.06 3.80
CA PHE A 56 -3.28 9.11 3.39
C PHE A 56 -3.60 10.37 2.59
N SER A 57 -3.01 11.50 2.95
CA SER A 57 -3.31 12.77 2.30
C SER A 57 -2.73 12.89 0.90
N VAL A 58 -1.60 12.22 0.62
CA VAL A 58 -0.94 12.34 -0.69
C VAL A 58 -1.28 11.23 -1.67
N VAL A 59 -1.79 10.10 -1.19
CA VAL A 59 -1.95 8.92 -2.04
C VAL A 59 -2.80 9.18 -3.28
N ASP A 60 -3.83 10.01 -3.16
CA ASP A 60 -4.71 10.31 -4.30
C ASP A 60 -4.02 11.13 -5.38
N SER A 61 -2.99 11.88 -5.04
CA SER A 61 -2.25 12.73 -5.99
C SER A 61 -1.01 12.04 -6.57
N ARG A 62 -0.66 10.87 -6.07
CA ARG A 62 0.52 10.15 -6.56
C ARG A 62 0.16 9.34 -7.82
N SER A 63 1.19 9.04 -8.62
CA SER A 63 1.03 8.23 -9.84
C SER A 63 0.60 6.81 -9.50
N ASP A 64 0.04 6.10 -10.47
CA ASP A 64 -0.34 4.71 -10.29
C ASP A 64 0.87 3.81 -9.98
N PHE A 65 2.04 4.09 -10.55
CA PHE A 65 3.25 3.33 -10.23
C PHE A 65 3.67 3.52 -8.78
N TRP A 66 3.60 4.73 -8.28
CA TRP A 66 3.90 5.02 -6.88
C TRP A 66 2.94 4.25 -5.94
N VAL A 67 1.66 4.34 -6.24
CA VAL A 67 0.63 3.66 -5.45
C VAL A 67 0.79 2.14 -5.53
N LEU A 68 1.12 1.63 -6.71
CA LEU A 68 1.37 0.20 -6.92
C LEU A 68 2.50 -0.30 -6.01
N ARG A 69 3.61 0.43 -5.95
CA ARG A 69 4.73 0.05 -5.08
C ARG A 69 4.34 0.03 -3.61
N VAL A 70 3.57 1.02 -3.18
CA VAL A 70 3.08 1.06 -1.81
C VAL A 70 2.17 -0.14 -1.52
N CYS A 71 1.25 -0.47 -2.43
CA CYS A 71 0.39 -1.63 -2.25
C CYS A 71 1.19 -2.91 -2.13
N GLU A 72 2.22 -3.08 -2.95
CA GLU A 72 3.04 -4.30 -2.94
C GLU A 72 3.74 -4.54 -1.61
N MET A 73 4.11 -3.47 -0.90
CA MET A 73 4.83 -3.62 0.36
C MET A 73 3.93 -3.74 1.59
N LEU A 74 2.69 -3.29 1.52
CA LEU A 74 1.82 -3.25 2.69
C LEU A 74 1.33 -4.64 3.14
N GLY A 75 1.37 -5.62 2.26
CA GLY A 75 0.87 -6.96 2.58
C GLY A 75 1.64 -7.67 3.70
N ASP A 76 2.87 -7.27 3.96
CA ASP A 76 3.69 -7.87 5.01
C ASP A 76 3.50 -7.21 6.37
N SER A 77 2.68 -6.15 6.43
CA SER A 77 2.41 -5.41 7.66
C SER A 77 0.92 -5.51 8.01
N PRO A 78 0.51 -6.51 8.79
CA PRO A 78 -0.91 -6.69 9.12
C PRO A 78 -1.37 -5.63 10.12
N ASP A 79 -1.67 -4.44 9.61
CA ASP A 79 -2.03 -3.25 10.35
C ASP A 79 -3.34 -2.69 9.78
N LYS A 80 -4.26 -2.31 10.66
CA LYS A 80 -5.57 -1.79 10.23
C LYS A 80 -5.46 -0.49 9.43
N ARG A 81 -4.45 0.32 9.70
CA ARG A 81 -4.20 1.55 8.93
C ARG A 81 -3.76 1.22 7.52
N ALA A 82 -2.90 0.21 7.38
CA ALA A 82 -2.49 -0.26 6.06
C ALA A 82 -3.68 -0.85 5.31
N LEU A 83 -4.54 -1.62 5.98
CA LEU A 83 -5.76 -2.14 5.37
C LEU A 83 -6.65 -1.00 4.87
N ALA A 84 -6.85 0.03 5.68
CA ALA A 84 -7.68 1.17 5.29
C ALA A 84 -7.12 1.87 4.05
N LEU A 85 -5.79 2.00 3.96
CA LEU A 85 -5.16 2.59 2.79
C LEU A 85 -5.37 1.74 1.54
N LEU A 86 -5.18 0.43 1.66
CA LEU A 86 -5.42 -0.49 0.54
C LEU A 86 -6.85 -0.40 0.03
N LEU A 87 -7.82 -0.34 0.93
CA LEU A 87 -9.22 -0.19 0.55
C LEU A 87 -9.49 1.15 -0.14
N LYS A 88 -8.83 2.21 0.32
CA LYS A 88 -8.97 3.55 -0.29
C LYS A 88 -8.53 3.56 -1.74
N VAL A 89 -7.47 2.83 -2.09
CA VAL A 89 -6.92 2.87 -3.45
C VAL A 89 -7.57 1.88 -4.42
N THR A 90 -8.53 1.09 -3.97
CA THR A 90 -9.22 0.14 -4.85
C THR A 90 -10.10 0.82 -5.91
N SER A 91 -10.30 2.13 -5.83
CA SER A 91 -11.02 2.90 -6.86
C SER A 91 -10.13 3.26 -8.07
N ARG A 92 -8.86 2.93 -8.03
CA ARG A 92 -7.91 3.26 -9.09
C ARG A 92 -7.93 2.18 -10.19
N ASN A 93 -6.90 2.13 -11.04
CA ASN A 93 -6.85 1.21 -12.17
C ASN A 93 -6.69 -0.26 -11.75
N GLY A 94 -6.85 -1.17 -12.73
CA GLY A 94 -6.84 -2.61 -12.48
C GLY A 94 -5.56 -3.15 -11.86
N SER A 95 -4.40 -2.60 -12.22
CA SER A 95 -3.12 -3.04 -11.64
C SER A 95 -3.05 -2.70 -10.15
N VAL A 96 -3.52 -1.52 -9.77
CA VAL A 96 -3.55 -1.10 -8.37
C VAL A 96 -4.56 -1.93 -7.58
N ILE A 97 -5.76 -2.13 -8.14
CA ILE A 97 -6.78 -2.97 -7.49
C ILE A 97 -6.24 -4.36 -7.22
N TYR A 98 -5.60 -4.96 -8.22
CA TYR A 98 -5.04 -6.31 -8.07
C TYR A 98 -3.99 -6.36 -6.97
N ALA A 99 -3.05 -5.42 -6.96
CA ALA A 99 -2.00 -5.38 -5.95
C ALA A 99 -2.57 -5.15 -4.55
N ALA A 100 -3.57 -4.27 -4.43
CA ALA A 100 -4.22 -4.01 -3.15
C ALA A 100 -4.90 -5.28 -2.62
N LEU A 101 -5.63 -6.01 -3.47
CA LEU A 101 -6.31 -7.25 -3.07
C LEU A 101 -5.32 -8.35 -2.69
N GLU A 102 -4.20 -8.46 -3.41
CA GLU A 102 -3.15 -9.42 -3.06
C GLU A 102 -2.56 -9.11 -1.68
N SER A 103 -2.34 -7.84 -1.38
CA SER A 103 -1.81 -7.44 -0.07
C SER A 103 -2.83 -7.66 1.04
N ILE A 104 -4.12 -7.44 0.77
CA ILE A 104 -5.18 -7.74 1.74
C ILE A 104 -5.23 -9.24 2.02
N ARG A 105 -5.09 -10.06 0.97
CA ARG A 105 -5.02 -11.52 1.13
C ARG A 105 -3.86 -11.92 2.06
N SER A 106 -2.70 -11.31 1.85
CA SER A 106 -1.52 -11.56 2.67
C SER A 106 -1.78 -11.21 4.14
N MET A 107 -2.38 -10.05 4.39
CA MET A 107 -2.72 -9.63 5.76
C MET A 107 -3.67 -10.61 6.45
N ILE A 108 -4.66 -11.11 5.72
CA ILE A 108 -5.60 -12.11 6.26
C ILE A 108 -4.84 -13.39 6.60
N SER A 109 -3.93 -13.81 5.73
CA SER A 109 -3.09 -15.01 5.98
C SER A 109 -2.21 -14.84 7.21
N LEU A 110 -1.78 -13.61 7.49
CA LEU A 110 -0.96 -13.30 8.65
C LEU A 110 -1.77 -13.10 9.93
N GLY A 111 -3.09 -13.25 9.85
CA GLY A 111 -3.95 -13.26 11.02
C GLY A 111 -4.66 -11.97 11.35
N LEU A 112 -4.60 -10.96 10.46
CA LEU A 112 -5.33 -9.72 10.70
C LEU A 112 -6.83 -10.00 10.68
N ASP A 113 -7.54 -9.53 11.71
CA ASP A 113 -8.99 -9.60 11.76
C ASP A 113 -9.57 -8.49 10.89
N VAL A 114 -10.20 -8.88 9.78
CA VAL A 114 -10.77 -7.95 8.81
C VAL A 114 -12.30 -7.95 8.83
N SER A 115 -12.91 -8.59 9.82
CA SER A 115 -14.37 -8.77 9.87
C SER A 115 -15.13 -7.45 9.81
N ALA A 116 -14.61 -6.39 10.42
CA ALA A 116 -15.24 -5.06 10.39
C ALA A 116 -15.23 -4.43 8.99
N TYR A 117 -14.43 -4.96 8.06
CA TYR A 117 -14.28 -4.43 6.70
C TYR A 117 -14.76 -5.40 5.63
N ALA A 118 -15.48 -6.46 6.04
CA ALA A 118 -15.89 -7.53 5.13
C ALA A 118 -16.65 -7.02 3.91
N ASP A 119 -17.60 -6.10 4.11
CA ASP A 119 -18.40 -5.55 3.00
C ASP A 119 -17.54 -4.77 2.02
N GLN A 120 -16.60 -3.97 2.53
CA GLN A 120 -15.70 -3.18 1.71
C GLN A 120 -14.75 -4.07 0.91
N ILE A 121 -14.23 -5.12 1.54
CA ILE A 121 -13.32 -6.07 0.88
C ILE A 121 -14.08 -6.83 -0.21
N ASN A 122 -15.29 -7.28 0.08
CA ASN A 122 -16.10 -7.99 -0.91
C ASN A 122 -16.44 -7.10 -2.10
N ALA A 123 -16.77 -5.82 -1.85
CA ALA A 123 -17.03 -4.85 -2.92
C ALA A 123 -15.78 -4.61 -3.77
N ALA A 124 -14.62 -4.48 -3.14
CA ALA A 124 -13.35 -4.31 -3.86
C ALA A 124 -13.02 -5.54 -4.70
N ASN A 125 -13.27 -6.74 -4.17
CA ASN A 125 -13.04 -7.98 -4.90
C ASN A 125 -13.93 -8.08 -6.15
N GLU A 126 -15.20 -7.70 -6.05
CA GLU A 126 -16.10 -7.66 -7.20
C GLU A 126 -15.63 -6.65 -8.24
N LEU A 127 -15.22 -5.46 -7.81
CA LEU A 127 -14.67 -4.46 -8.69
C LEU A 127 -13.41 -4.97 -9.40
N GLY A 128 -12.56 -5.70 -8.69
CA GLY A 128 -11.36 -6.30 -9.24
C GLY A 128 -11.66 -7.33 -10.32
N LYS A 129 -12.70 -8.15 -10.14
CA LYS A 129 -13.13 -9.10 -11.17
C LYS A 129 -13.52 -8.40 -12.46
N HIS A 130 -14.30 -7.33 -12.36
CA HIS A 130 -14.75 -6.58 -13.53
C HIS A 130 -13.61 -5.85 -14.24
N THR A 131 -12.67 -5.32 -13.46
CA THR A 131 -11.60 -4.47 -14.01
C THR A 131 -10.46 -5.28 -14.60
N THR A 132 -10.08 -6.40 -13.96
CA THR A 132 -8.92 -7.19 -14.35
C THR A 132 -9.28 -8.43 -15.16
N GLY A 133 -10.54 -8.82 -15.17
CA GLY A 133 -11.00 -10.07 -15.79
C GLY A 133 -10.62 -11.31 -14.99
N ARG A 134 -10.06 -11.15 -13.80
CA ARG A 134 -9.69 -12.27 -12.94
C ARG A 134 -10.81 -12.61 -11.99
N VAL A 135 -10.99 -13.89 -11.74
CA VAL A 135 -12.06 -14.39 -10.88
C VAL A 135 -11.45 -14.89 -9.56
N GLY A 136 -12.06 -14.53 -8.47
CA GLY A 136 -11.75 -15.14 -7.18
C GLY A 136 -10.42 -14.73 -6.58
N LEU A 137 -10.05 -13.45 -6.65
CA LEU A 137 -8.84 -12.96 -5.98
C LEU A 137 -8.88 -13.21 -4.48
N LEU A 138 -10.04 -13.04 -3.88
CA LEU A 138 -10.25 -13.30 -2.46
C LEU A 138 -11.53 -14.10 -2.28
N PRO A 139 -11.59 -14.98 -1.27
CA PRO A 139 -12.84 -15.63 -0.92
C PRO A 139 -13.84 -14.59 -0.39
N VAL A 140 -15.12 -14.88 -0.57
CA VAL A 140 -16.17 -14.02 -0.01
C VAL A 140 -16.11 -14.08 1.53
N LEU A 141 -16.13 -12.91 2.16
CA LEU A 141 -16.09 -12.79 3.61
C LEU A 141 -17.51 -12.68 4.17
N HIS A 142 -17.73 -13.32 5.28
CA HIS A 142 -19.04 -13.36 5.95
C HIS A 142 -19.03 -12.63 7.29
#